data_47125df0f316d75e06cdbb5f8f7a9ca3
#
_entry.id   47125df0f316d75e06cdbb5f8f7a9ca3
#
_cell.length_a   1.000
_cell.length_b   1.000
_cell.length_c   1.000
_cell.angle_alpha   90.00
_cell.angle_beta   90.00
_cell.angle_gamma   90.00
#
_symmetry.space_group_name_H-M   'P 1'
#
loop_
_entity.id
_entity.type
_entity.pdbx_description
1 polymer ?
#
loop_
_entity_poly.entity_id
_entity_poly.type
_entity_poly.pdbx_seq_one_letter_code
_entity_poly.pdbx_strand_id
1 'polypeptide(L)'
;MNKLIYRFNNQGSQSLFNSKDILGGKGANLAQMAKLGLPVPPGFTISTKVCEYFYRSNKKIPKKIIQETKKEISVIEKISKKKFGDLLNPLLVSVRSGSRVSMPGMMDTILNLGLNDKTVIALKNETSNGRFAKDSYRRLIQMYGNVVLGIESYFFEELIENYKLTKGVIQDNELEEDDWDGLINNFKELVKEKT
;
A
#
# COMPACT_ATOMS: atom_id res chain seq x y z
N MET A 1 -22.93 -0.33 18.86
CA MET A 1 -21.76 0.34 18.28
C MET A 1 -21.63 -0.10 16.84
N ASN A 2 -21.69 0.80 15.86
CA ASN A 2 -21.62 0.42 14.44
C ASN A 2 -20.25 -0.16 14.10
N LYS A 3 -20.22 -1.24 13.34
CA LYS A 3 -19.02 -1.85 12.79
C LYS A 3 -18.31 -0.83 11.91
N LEU A 4 -16.97 -0.69 12.03
CA LEU A 4 -16.19 0.31 11.31
C LEU A 4 -15.15 -0.31 10.35
N ILE A 5 -14.90 -1.61 10.47
CA ILE A 5 -14.00 -2.37 9.57
C ILE A 5 -14.74 -3.57 8.99
N TYR A 6 -14.62 -3.77 7.69
CA TYR A 6 -15.36 -4.76 6.89
C TYR A 6 -14.42 -5.58 6.02
N ARG A 7 -14.39 -6.90 6.22
CA ARG A 7 -13.60 -7.83 5.39
C ARG A 7 -14.26 -8.02 4.03
N PHE A 8 -13.45 -8.23 2.98
CA PHE A 8 -13.92 -8.59 1.64
C PHE A 8 -14.44 -10.02 1.57
N ASN A 9 -13.85 -10.92 2.38
CA ASN A 9 -14.09 -12.36 2.30
C ASN A 9 -15.42 -12.75 2.93
N ASN A 10 -16.18 -13.42 2.20
CA ASN A 10 -17.42 -14.14 2.18
C ASN A 10 -18.06 -14.68 3.48
N GLN A 11 -17.53 -14.51 4.64
CA GLN A 11 -18.14 -15.10 5.82
C GLN A 11 -18.77 -14.02 6.71
N GLY A 12 -19.97 -13.58 6.34
CA GLY A 12 -20.89 -13.01 7.32
C GLY A 12 -21.38 -11.58 7.16
N SER A 13 -21.30 -10.94 6.00
CA SER A 13 -21.90 -9.59 5.84
C SER A 13 -22.78 -9.47 4.60
N GLN A 14 -23.89 -10.21 4.60
CA GLN A 14 -24.86 -10.18 3.48
C GLN A 14 -25.59 -8.85 3.28
N SER A 15 -25.60 -7.95 4.27
CA SER A 15 -26.44 -6.75 4.22
C SER A 15 -25.77 -5.43 3.81
N LEU A 16 -24.42 -5.41 3.65
CA LEU A 16 -23.69 -4.16 3.43
C LEU A 16 -23.06 -4.02 2.03
N PHE A 17 -23.29 -4.97 1.14
CA PHE A 17 -22.64 -5.04 -0.16
C PHE A 17 -23.03 -3.92 -1.15
N ASN A 18 -24.07 -3.14 -0.85
CA ASN A 18 -24.53 -2.05 -1.72
C ASN A 18 -24.21 -0.64 -1.19
N SER A 19 -23.50 -0.52 -0.08
CA SER A 19 -23.30 0.79 0.53
C SER A 19 -21.94 1.38 0.14
N LYS A 20 -21.88 2.00 -1.03
CA LYS A 20 -20.76 2.87 -1.43
C LYS A 20 -20.51 3.98 -0.41
N ASP A 21 -21.56 4.40 0.30
CA ASP A 21 -21.46 5.42 1.35
C ASP A 21 -20.65 4.95 2.56
N ILE A 22 -20.64 3.66 2.85
CA ILE A 22 -19.90 3.09 4.00
C ILE A 22 -18.52 2.57 3.58
N LEU A 23 -18.45 1.88 2.44
CA LEU A 23 -17.25 1.18 2.00
C LEU A 23 -16.41 1.98 0.99
N GLY A 24 -16.95 3.08 0.48
CA GLY A 24 -16.40 3.74 -0.72
C GLY A 24 -16.60 2.89 -1.98
N GLY A 25 -16.34 3.47 -3.15
CA GLY A 25 -16.54 2.77 -4.41
C GLY A 25 -15.70 1.51 -4.57
N LYS A 26 -14.39 1.59 -4.26
CA LYS A 26 -13.48 0.43 -4.37
C LYS A 26 -13.79 -0.68 -3.38
N GLY A 27 -14.09 -0.34 -2.12
CA GLY A 27 -14.44 -1.32 -1.10
C GLY A 27 -15.73 -2.06 -1.42
N ALA A 28 -16.75 -1.34 -1.90
CA ALA A 28 -18.01 -1.93 -2.32
C ALA A 28 -17.85 -2.88 -3.52
N ASN A 29 -17.06 -2.48 -4.52
CA ASN A 29 -16.77 -3.32 -5.69
C ASN A 29 -16.00 -4.59 -5.30
N LEU A 30 -14.97 -4.50 -4.46
CA LEU A 30 -14.22 -5.66 -3.98
C LEU A 30 -15.12 -6.63 -3.18
N ALA A 31 -15.99 -6.09 -2.32
CA ALA A 31 -16.96 -6.90 -1.59
C ALA A 31 -17.96 -7.61 -2.53
N GLN A 32 -18.41 -6.93 -3.59
CA GLN A 32 -19.28 -7.51 -4.59
C GLN A 32 -18.58 -8.61 -5.41
N MET A 33 -17.34 -8.38 -5.85
CA MET A 33 -16.52 -9.38 -6.55
C MET A 33 -16.35 -10.64 -5.71
N ALA A 34 -15.99 -10.47 -4.42
CA ALA A 34 -15.85 -11.59 -3.50
C ALA A 34 -17.16 -12.36 -3.31
N LYS A 35 -18.32 -11.66 -3.27
CA LYS A 35 -19.64 -12.29 -3.19
C LYS A 35 -19.98 -13.12 -4.44
N LEU A 36 -19.53 -12.67 -5.61
CA LEU A 36 -19.71 -13.40 -6.87
C LEU A 36 -18.75 -14.60 -7.01
N GLY A 37 -17.92 -14.88 -6.01
CA GLY A 37 -16.94 -15.97 -6.05
C GLY A 37 -15.68 -15.68 -6.87
N LEU A 38 -15.50 -14.42 -7.29
CA LEU A 38 -14.26 -14.02 -7.98
C LEU A 38 -13.06 -14.06 -7.02
N PRO A 39 -11.86 -14.37 -7.53
CA PRO A 39 -10.65 -14.46 -6.70
C PRO A 39 -10.21 -13.06 -6.27
N VAL A 40 -10.69 -12.63 -5.09
CA VAL A 40 -10.27 -11.38 -4.44
C VAL A 40 -9.26 -11.72 -3.35
N PRO A 41 -8.09 -11.08 -3.33
CA PRO A 41 -7.13 -11.25 -2.25
C PRO A 41 -7.76 -10.93 -0.88
N PRO A 42 -7.31 -11.59 0.22
CA PRO A 42 -7.80 -11.29 1.55
C PRO A 42 -7.53 -9.82 1.91
N GLY A 43 -8.51 -9.17 2.51
CA GLY A 43 -8.40 -7.76 2.86
C GLY A 43 -9.62 -7.24 3.58
N PHE A 44 -9.56 -5.95 3.93
CA PHE A 44 -10.66 -5.26 4.61
C PHE A 44 -10.75 -3.80 4.18
N THR A 45 -11.92 -3.22 4.38
CA THR A 45 -12.18 -1.79 4.20
C THR A 45 -12.39 -1.12 5.56
N ILE A 46 -11.70 -0.02 5.81
CA ILE A 46 -12.01 0.91 6.89
C ILE A 46 -13.11 1.85 6.38
N SER A 47 -14.22 1.93 7.10
CA SER A 47 -15.40 2.69 6.72
C SER A 47 -15.10 4.18 6.51
N THR A 48 -15.80 4.80 5.55
CA THR A 48 -15.78 6.25 5.32
C THR A 48 -16.12 7.06 6.57
N LYS A 49 -16.92 6.50 7.50
CA LYS A 49 -17.22 7.13 8.80
C LYS A 49 -15.97 7.36 9.66
N VAL A 50 -14.93 6.53 9.51
CA VAL A 50 -13.65 6.74 10.20
C VAL A 50 -12.93 7.96 9.64
N CYS A 51 -13.01 8.19 8.33
CA CYS A 51 -12.48 9.38 7.68
C CYS A 51 -13.18 10.65 8.20
N GLU A 52 -14.52 10.64 8.28
CA GLU A 52 -15.29 11.76 8.86
C GLU A 52 -14.87 12.03 10.32
N TYR A 53 -14.74 10.97 11.13
CA TYR A 53 -14.27 11.09 12.50
C TYR A 53 -12.85 11.69 12.58
N PHE A 54 -11.93 11.21 11.74
CA PHE A 54 -10.56 11.70 11.69
C PHE A 54 -10.49 13.22 11.50
N TYR A 55 -11.22 13.76 10.51
CA TYR A 55 -11.24 15.21 10.27
C TYR A 55 -11.90 15.99 11.41
N ARG A 56 -12.98 15.45 12.03
CA ARG A 56 -13.64 16.10 13.18
C ARG A 56 -12.81 16.06 14.46
N SER A 57 -11.86 15.14 14.57
CA SER A 57 -11.02 14.90 15.76
C SER A 57 -9.61 15.46 15.62
N ASN A 58 -9.43 16.57 14.93
CA ASN A 58 -8.12 17.20 14.68
C ASN A 58 -7.10 16.20 14.11
N LYS A 59 -7.50 15.42 13.11
CA LYS A 59 -6.68 14.41 12.43
C LYS A 59 -6.14 13.31 13.37
N LYS A 60 -6.91 12.95 14.41
CA LYS A 60 -6.56 11.86 15.33
C LYS A 60 -7.34 10.59 14.99
N ILE A 61 -6.61 9.47 14.88
CA ILE A 61 -7.23 8.16 14.67
C ILE A 61 -7.61 7.56 16.04
N PRO A 62 -8.86 7.08 16.24
CA PRO A 62 -9.26 6.43 17.49
C PRO A 62 -8.41 5.20 17.79
N LYS A 63 -7.94 5.04 19.02
CA LYS A 63 -7.18 3.86 19.46
C LYS A 63 -7.88 2.53 19.11
N LYS A 64 -9.21 2.52 19.19
CA LYS A 64 -10.03 1.36 18.82
C LYS A 64 -9.83 0.95 17.35
N ILE A 65 -9.80 1.91 16.43
CA ILE A 65 -9.58 1.63 15.00
C ILE A 65 -8.19 1.03 14.77
N ILE A 66 -7.18 1.56 15.44
CA ILE A 66 -5.81 1.01 15.35
C ILE A 66 -5.80 -0.45 15.84
N GLN A 67 -6.46 -0.74 16.97
CA GLN A 67 -6.54 -2.10 17.50
C GLN A 67 -7.31 -3.06 16.58
N GLU A 68 -8.45 -2.61 16.03
CA GLU A 68 -9.23 -3.41 15.08
C GLU A 68 -8.45 -3.65 13.79
N THR A 69 -7.75 -2.64 13.26
CA THR A 69 -6.88 -2.78 12.08
C THR A 69 -5.78 -3.83 12.33
N LYS A 70 -5.12 -3.80 13.48
CA LYS A 70 -4.11 -4.80 13.84
C LYS A 70 -4.69 -6.22 13.89
N LYS A 71 -5.91 -6.39 14.41
CA LYS A 71 -6.61 -7.68 14.42
C LYS A 71 -6.91 -8.16 12.99
N GLU A 72 -7.34 -7.27 12.11
CA GLU A 72 -7.62 -7.63 10.72
C GLU A 72 -6.35 -7.99 9.95
N ILE A 73 -5.22 -7.30 10.18
CA ILE A 73 -3.92 -7.69 9.64
C ILE A 73 -3.57 -9.12 10.08
N SER A 74 -3.72 -9.44 11.39
CA SER A 74 -3.45 -10.80 11.88
C SER A 74 -4.34 -11.88 11.24
N VAL A 75 -5.53 -11.52 10.79
CA VAL A 75 -6.38 -12.45 10.01
C VAL A 75 -5.84 -12.64 8.59
N ILE A 76 -5.41 -11.55 7.94
CA ILE A 76 -4.78 -11.64 6.61
C ILE A 76 -3.51 -12.49 6.69
N GLU A 77 -2.67 -12.30 7.70
CA GLU A 77 -1.47 -13.10 7.95
C GLU A 77 -1.78 -14.60 8.00
N LYS A 78 -2.82 -14.99 8.75
CA LYS A 78 -3.26 -16.40 8.86
C LYS A 78 -3.73 -16.97 7.52
N ILE A 79 -4.50 -16.19 6.75
CA ILE A 79 -5.03 -16.63 5.45
C ILE A 79 -3.92 -16.74 4.41
N SER A 80 -3.03 -15.74 4.35
CA SER A 80 -1.95 -15.70 3.37
C SER A 80 -0.74 -16.57 3.74
N LYS A 81 -0.67 -17.06 5.00
CA LYS A 81 0.49 -17.73 5.60
C LYS A 81 1.78 -16.91 5.50
N LYS A 82 1.64 -15.58 5.52
CA LYS A 82 2.72 -14.60 5.52
C LYS A 82 2.57 -13.71 6.75
N LYS A 83 3.63 -13.04 7.20
CA LYS A 83 3.59 -12.19 8.38
C LYS A 83 4.13 -10.80 8.06
N PHE A 84 3.44 -9.77 8.54
CA PHE A 84 3.84 -8.38 8.32
C PHE A 84 5.16 -8.08 9.06
N GLY A 85 6.17 -7.67 8.28
CA GLY A 85 7.52 -7.42 8.81
C GLY A 85 8.38 -8.68 9.06
N ASP A 86 7.93 -9.87 8.65
CA ASP A 86 8.73 -11.09 8.72
C ASP A 86 9.93 -11.02 7.77
N LEU A 87 11.08 -11.54 8.23
CA LEU A 87 12.33 -11.46 7.48
C LEU A 87 12.53 -12.60 6.48
N LEU A 88 11.68 -13.60 6.49
CA LEU A 88 11.76 -14.75 5.60
C LEU A 88 10.55 -14.83 4.65
N ASN A 89 9.37 -14.52 5.16
CA ASN A 89 8.12 -14.61 4.41
C ASN A 89 7.22 -13.39 4.68
N PRO A 90 7.61 -12.18 4.22
CA PRO A 90 6.90 -10.95 4.54
C PRO A 90 5.52 -10.88 3.87
N LEU A 91 4.51 -10.45 4.65
CA LEU A 91 3.24 -10.03 4.10
C LEU A 91 3.38 -8.64 3.50
N LEU A 92 3.13 -8.51 2.21
CA LEU A 92 3.04 -7.23 1.53
C LEU A 92 1.58 -6.91 1.24
N VAL A 93 1.16 -5.69 1.53
CA VAL A 93 -0.22 -5.25 1.32
C VAL A 93 -0.28 -4.01 0.44
N SER A 94 -1.41 -3.86 -0.25
CA SER A 94 -1.76 -2.67 -1.00
C SER A 94 -2.77 -1.86 -0.20
N VAL A 95 -2.49 -0.58 0.03
CA VAL A 95 -3.41 0.36 0.69
C VAL A 95 -3.97 1.30 -0.37
N ARG A 96 -5.29 1.40 -0.41
CA ARG A 96 -6.00 2.22 -1.40
C ARG A 96 -6.94 3.18 -0.70
N SER A 97 -6.92 4.44 -1.11
CA SER A 97 -7.95 5.39 -0.67
C SER A 97 -9.31 5.02 -1.27
N GLY A 98 -10.38 5.19 -0.51
CA GLY A 98 -11.74 4.94 -0.95
C GLY A 98 -12.57 6.21 -0.85
N SER A 99 -12.87 6.88 -1.99
CA SER A 99 -13.88 7.92 -2.02
C SER A 99 -15.24 7.36 -2.44
N ARG A 100 -16.32 8.08 -2.11
CA ARG A 100 -17.67 7.75 -2.57
C ARG A 100 -17.79 7.85 -4.10
N VAL A 101 -17.08 8.81 -4.68
CA VAL A 101 -17.00 9.03 -6.12
C VAL A 101 -15.60 8.66 -6.59
N SER A 102 -15.53 7.74 -7.54
CA SER A 102 -14.26 7.35 -8.16
C SER A 102 -14.03 8.25 -9.37
N MET A 103 -13.00 9.08 -9.32
CA MET A 103 -12.53 9.83 -10.48
C MET A 103 -11.13 9.37 -10.87
N PRO A 104 -10.80 9.29 -12.17
CA PRO A 104 -9.44 9.03 -12.63
C PRO A 104 -8.46 10.03 -12.01
N GLY A 105 -7.33 9.56 -11.48
CA GLY A 105 -6.29 10.41 -10.88
C GLY A 105 -6.53 10.86 -9.44
N MET A 106 -7.72 10.66 -8.85
CA MET A 106 -8.01 11.09 -7.46
C MET A 106 -7.68 10.08 -6.37
N MET A 107 -7.16 8.92 -6.73
CA MET A 107 -7.11 7.80 -5.78
C MET A 107 -5.71 7.22 -5.70
N ASP A 108 -5.04 7.67 -4.68
CA ASP A 108 -3.70 7.22 -4.38
C ASP A 108 -3.69 5.78 -3.88
N THR A 109 -2.75 5.03 -4.38
CA THR A 109 -2.49 3.66 -3.97
C THR A 109 -1.07 3.57 -3.48
N ILE A 110 -0.85 2.92 -2.35
CA ILE A 110 0.47 2.55 -1.87
C ILE A 110 0.59 1.04 -2.03
N LEU A 111 1.51 0.61 -2.88
CA LEU A 111 1.82 -0.79 -3.10
C LEU A 111 2.97 -1.25 -2.21
N ASN A 112 3.05 -2.55 -1.99
CA ASN A 112 4.17 -3.21 -1.32
C ASN A 112 4.43 -2.71 0.11
N LEU A 113 3.39 -2.18 0.80
CA LEU A 113 3.53 -1.80 2.21
C LEU A 113 3.88 -3.04 3.04
N GLY A 114 4.99 -2.98 3.74
CA GLY A 114 5.64 -4.10 4.43
C GLY A 114 7.09 -4.29 3.99
N LEU A 115 7.50 -3.69 2.86
CA LEU A 115 8.91 -3.62 2.48
C LEU A 115 9.67 -2.62 3.34
N ASN A 116 10.90 -2.96 3.62
CA ASN A 116 11.93 -2.14 4.26
C ASN A 116 13.30 -2.74 3.93
N ASP A 117 14.39 -2.17 4.47
CA ASP A 117 15.76 -2.61 4.20
C ASP A 117 16.03 -4.10 4.50
N LYS A 118 15.24 -4.69 5.39
CA LYS A 118 15.38 -6.11 5.77
C LYS A 118 14.45 -7.01 4.96
N THR A 119 13.18 -6.62 4.83
CA THR A 119 12.18 -7.46 4.15
C THR A 119 12.33 -7.47 2.63
N VAL A 120 13.01 -6.48 2.03
CA VAL A 120 13.36 -6.50 0.61
C VAL A 120 14.28 -7.67 0.26
N ILE A 121 15.15 -8.09 1.18
CA ILE A 121 16.02 -9.26 1.02
C ILE A 121 15.19 -10.54 0.95
N ALA A 122 14.15 -10.65 1.78
CA ALA A 122 13.24 -11.80 1.71
C ALA A 122 12.49 -11.87 0.37
N LEU A 123 12.03 -10.73 -0.14
CA LEU A 123 11.38 -10.66 -1.45
C LEU A 123 12.35 -11.05 -2.58
N LYS A 124 13.61 -10.60 -2.52
CA LYS A 124 14.67 -11.02 -3.44
C LYS A 124 14.83 -12.55 -3.42
N ASN A 125 14.92 -13.13 -2.24
CA ASN A 125 15.11 -14.58 -2.09
C ASN A 125 13.89 -15.38 -2.57
N GLU A 126 12.66 -14.92 -2.24
CA GLU A 126 11.41 -15.55 -2.68
C GLU A 126 11.27 -15.53 -4.21
N THR A 127 11.63 -14.44 -4.84
CA THR A 127 11.45 -14.24 -6.29
C THR A 127 12.68 -14.63 -7.12
N SER A 128 13.82 -14.86 -6.49
CA SER A 128 15.13 -15.01 -7.14
C SER A 128 15.45 -13.84 -8.10
N ASN A 129 14.92 -12.65 -7.79
CA ASN A 129 15.03 -11.46 -8.64
C ASN A 129 15.29 -10.22 -7.78
N GLY A 130 16.57 -9.89 -7.61
CA GLY A 130 16.98 -8.75 -6.79
C GLY A 130 16.55 -7.43 -7.40
N ARG A 131 16.66 -7.28 -8.71
CA ARG A 131 16.21 -6.09 -9.43
C ARG A 131 14.72 -5.80 -9.18
N PHE A 132 13.87 -6.81 -9.32
CA PHE A 132 12.42 -6.68 -9.04
C PHE A 132 12.15 -6.29 -7.57
N ALA A 133 12.85 -6.92 -6.63
CA ALA A 133 12.66 -6.64 -5.21
C ALA A 133 13.05 -5.20 -4.87
N LYS A 134 14.17 -4.71 -5.40
CA LYS A 134 14.67 -3.35 -5.17
C LYS A 134 13.78 -2.30 -5.84
N ASP A 135 13.38 -2.50 -7.11
CA ASP A 135 12.42 -1.61 -7.77
C ASP A 135 11.08 -1.55 -7.03
N SER A 136 10.58 -2.68 -6.52
CA SER A 136 9.38 -2.72 -5.70
C SER A 136 9.52 -1.90 -4.42
N TYR A 137 10.69 -1.92 -3.78
CA TYR A 137 10.96 -1.13 -2.59
C TYR A 137 11.11 0.36 -2.91
N ARG A 138 11.84 0.70 -3.96
CA ARG A 138 11.92 2.08 -4.46
C ARG A 138 10.53 2.67 -4.73
N ARG A 139 9.65 1.91 -5.41
CA ARG A 139 8.27 2.33 -5.69
C ARG A 139 7.46 2.55 -4.40
N LEU A 140 7.65 1.72 -3.37
CA LEU A 140 7.02 1.96 -2.07
C LEU A 140 7.46 3.30 -1.49
N ILE A 141 8.77 3.62 -1.49
CA ILE A 141 9.29 4.88 -0.95
C ILE A 141 8.70 6.07 -1.71
N GLN A 142 8.68 6.02 -3.05
CA GLN A 142 8.10 7.05 -3.89
C GLN A 142 6.61 7.26 -3.61
N MET A 143 5.81 6.19 -3.63
CA MET A 143 4.38 6.27 -3.37
C MET A 143 4.07 6.77 -1.95
N TYR A 144 4.82 6.30 -0.95
CA TYR A 144 4.66 6.76 0.43
C TYR A 144 5.06 8.24 0.57
N GLY A 145 6.19 8.62 -0.01
CA GLY A 145 6.66 10.00 -0.04
C GLY A 145 5.64 10.95 -0.68
N ASN A 146 5.11 10.56 -1.83
CA ASN A 146 4.13 11.37 -2.55
C ASN A 146 2.76 11.40 -1.82
N VAL A 147 2.18 10.24 -1.52
CA VAL A 147 0.79 10.13 -1.03
C VAL A 147 0.65 10.53 0.45
N VAL A 148 1.62 10.15 1.29
CA VAL A 148 1.52 10.34 2.75
C VAL A 148 2.25 11.60 3.21
N LEU A 149 3.43 11.83 2.66
CA LEU A 149 4.29 12.94 3.08
C LEU A 149 4.08 14.20 2.22
N GLY A 150 3.38 14.08 1.08
CA GLY A 150 3.06 15.22 0.20
C GLY A 150 4.26 15.73 -0.62
N ILE A 151 5.29 14.88 -0.80
CA ILE A 151 6.44 15.21 -1.65
C ILE A 151 6.02 15.06 -3.10
N GLU A 152 6.24 16.09 -3.92
CA GLU A 152 5.85 16.07 -5.31
C GLU A 152 6.60 14.99 -6.12
N SER A 153 5.88 14.27 -6.97
CA SER A 153 6.43 13.11 -7.71
C SER A 153 7.63 13.47 -8.58
N TYR A 154 7.67 14.69 -9.11
CA TYR A 154 8.73 15.11 -10.00
C TYR A 154 10.13 15.05 -9.35
N PHE A 155 10.26 15.25 -8.04
CA PHE A 155 11.55 15.13 -7.35
C PHE A 155 12.11 13.71 -7.42
N PHE A 156 11.24 12.72 -7.30
CA PHE A 156 11.64 11.31 -7.42
C PHE A 156 11.97 10.95 -8.87
N GLU A 157 11.19 11.46 -9.83
CA GLU A 157 11.40 11.24 -11.25
C GLU A 157 12.71 11.88 -11.73
N GLU A 158 13.02 13.09 -11.26
CA GLU A 158 14.29 13.76 -11.56
C GLU A 158 15.49 12.95 -11.07
N LEU A 159 15.41 12.36 -9.86
CA LEU A 159 16.48 11.49 -9.38
C LEU A 159 16.69 10.26 -10.27
N ILE A 160 15.61 9.65 -10.77
CA ILE A 160 15.70 8.50 -11.68
C ILE A 160 16.36 8.93 -13.01
N GLU A 161 15.89 10.03 -13.60
CA GLU A 161 16.41 10.52 -14.87
C GLU A 161 17.89 10.88 -14.78
N ASN A 162 18.29 11.61 -13.74
CA ASN A 162 19.68 11.96 -13.50
C ASN A 162 20.56 10.71 -13.29
N TYR A 163 20.03 9.69 -12.60
CA TYR A 163 20.75 8.44 -12.40
C TYR A 163 20.94 7.68 -13.72
N LYS A 164 19.89 7.59 -14.54
CA LYS A 164 19.97 7.00 -15.88
C LYS A 164 20.97 7.71 -16.78
N LEU A 165 20.96 9.04 -16.79
CA LEU A 165 21.94 9.84 -17.53
C LEU A 165 23.39 9.53 -17.11
N THR A 166 23.64 9.44 -15.82
CA THR A 166 24.96 9.10 -15.27
C THR A 166 25.42 7.71 -15.70
N LYS A 167 24.49 6.76 -15.82
CA LYS A 167 24.76 5.38 -16.24
C LYS A 167 24.79 5.21 -17.77
N GLY A 168 24.34 6.19 -18.52
CA GLY A 168 24.26 6.11 -19.98
C GLY A 168 23.16 5.17 -20.49
N VAL A 169 22.08 4.97 -19.70
CA VAL A 169 20.91 4.16 -20.04
C VAL A 169 19.68 5.03 -20.28
N ILE A 170 18.72 4.51 -21.05
CA ILE A 170 17.51 5.25 -21.42
C ILE A 170 16.29 4.76 -20.64
N GLN A 171 16.17 3.45 -20.45
CA GLN A 171 14.99 2.84 -19.85
C GLN A 171 15.28 2.32 -18.44
N ASP A 172 14.27 2.37 -17.58
CA ASP A 172 14.34 1.85 -16.21
C ASP A 172 14.66 0.36 -16.14
N ASN A 173 14.31 -0.40 -17.20
CA ASN A 173 14.59 -1.84 -17.26
C ASN A 173 16.04 -2.17 -17.57
N GLU A 174 16.84 -1.19 -17.94
CA GLU A 174 18.29 -1.31 -18.16
C GLU A 174 19.08 -1.11 -16.86
N LEU A 175 18.43 -0.61 -15.80
CA LEU A 175 19.04 -0.49 -14.47
C LEU A 175 19.12 -1.86 -13.79
N GLU A 176 20.30 -2.15 -13.25
CA GLU A 176 20.59 -3.39 -12.52
C GLU A 176 20.25 -3.28 -11.02
N GLU A 177 20.41 -4.37 -10.28
CA GLU A 177 20.10 -4.42 -8.85
C GLU A 177 20.84 -3.37 -8.03
N ASP A 178 22.14 -3.20 -8.27
CA ASP A 178 22.99 -2.24 -7.54
C ASP A 178 22.62 -0.78 -7.83
N ASP A 179 22.10 -0.52 -9.04
CA ASP A 179 21.61 0.80 -9.41
C ASP A 179 20.37 1.19 -8.60
N TRP A 180 19.48 0.23 -8.37
CA TRP A 180 18.31 0.44 -7.54
C TRP A 180 18.68 0.65 -6.06
N ASP A 181 19.77 0.06 -5.56
CA ASP A 181 20.26 0.36 -4.20
C ASP A 181 20.71 1.82 -4.09
N GLY A 182 21.43 2.33 -5.09
CA GLY A 182 21.82 3.74 -5.17
C GLY A 182 20.61 4.66 -5.17
N LEU A 183 19.61 4.39 -6.02
CA LEU A 183 18.37 5.16 -6.10
C LEU A 183 17.54 5.10 -4.82
N ILE A 184 17.44 3.95 -4.16
CA ILE A 184 16.76 3.82 -2.86
C ILE A 184 17.40 4.74 -1.81
N ASN A 185 18.72 4.82 -1.77
CA ASN A 185 19.42 5.71 -0.85
C ASN A 185 19.13 7.18 -1.17
N ASN A 186 19.21 7.59 -2.44
CA ASN A 186 18.86 8.94 -2.86
C ASN A 186 17.42 9.30 -2.53
N PHE A 187 16.48 8.38 -2.71
CA PHE A 187 15.07 8.58 -2.34
C PHE A 187 14.88 8.77 -0.83
N LYS A 188 15.61 8.00 -0.02
CA LYS A 188 15.55 8.16 1.46
C LYS A 188 16.13 9.49 1.90
N GLU A 189 17.20 9.97 1.25
CA GLU A 189 17.79 11.27 1.53
C GLU A 189 16.82 12.38 1.13
N LEU A 190 16.21 12.32 -0.05
CA LEU A 190 15.17 13.25 -0.47
C LEU A 190 14.01 13.30 0.54
N VAL A 191 13.53 12.16 1.01
CA VAL A 191 12.47 12.11 2.02
C VAL A 191 12.90 12.79 3.31
N LYS A 192 14.13 12.56 3.79
CA LYS A 192 14.66 13.22 4.99
C LYS A 192 14.80 14.73 4.83
N GLU A 193 15.20 15.18 3.65
CA GLU A 193 15.34 16.61 3.35
C GLU A 193 14.00 17.35 3.34
N LYS A 194 12.95 16.67 2.86
CA LYS A 194 11.61 17.28 2.67
C LYS A 194 10.68 17.13 3.88
N THR A 195 11.06 16.39 4.93
CA THR A 195 10.23 16.12 6.14
C THR A 195 10.91 16.53 7.44
#